data_e9524cbd0949739b52268ab950dd2713
#
_entry.id   e9524cbd0949739b52268ab950dd2713
#
_cell.length_a   1.000
_cell.length_b   1.000
_cell.length_c   1.000
_cell.angle_alpha   90.00
_cell.angle_beta   90.00
_cell.angle_gamma   90.00
#
_symmetry.space_group_name_H-M   'P 1'
#
loop_
_entity.id
_entity.type
_entity.pdbx_description
1 polymer ?
#
loop_
_entity_poly.entity_id
_entity_poly.type
_entity_poly.pdbx_seq_one_letter_code
_entity_poly.pdbx_strand_id
1 'polypeptide(L)'
;IVEVLKQWFDETLFDGLETMGIDMIEQNLIDLIRRINQNLLLMSRRMEETKSMGSTLTLLFVEEHEFFVLNVGDSRTYWFDRDRKFVTTDHTLAELELRAGHLTKEQAKKDPRRHILIQCVGVTKDIRIDCYKGRLNPGMEFLLCTDGFYGLLEEEEIYQVEASKEQIKEWVQKCFQKVKRRGELDNLSCVIVKVPNKK
;
A
#
# COMPACT_ATOMS: atom_id res chain seq x y z
N ILE A 1 -14.12 3.89 1.60
CA ILE A 1 -12.85 4.47 1.09
C ILE A 1 -12.81 4.27 -0.42
N VAL A 2 -12.81 3.05 -0.92
CA VAL A 2 -12.64 2.73 -2.36
C VAL A 2 -13.67 3.45 -3.23
N GLU A 3 -14.97 3.41 -2.87
CA GLU A 3 -16.03 4.07 -3.65
C GLU A 3 -15.83 5.59 -3.75
N VAL A 4 -15.38 6.25 -2.67
CA VAL A 4 -15.13 7.70 -2.67
C VAL A 4 -13.92 8.04 -3.53
N LEU A 5 -12.84 7.23 -3.46
CA LEU A 5 -11.67 7.40 -4.31
C LEU A 5 -12.01 7.18 -5.78
N LYS A 6 -12.81 6.14 -6.08
CA LYS A 6 -13.28 5.86 -7.44
C LYS A 6 -14.13 7.00 -7.99
N GLN A 7 -15.11 7.46 -7.21
CA GLN A 7 -15.97 8.58 -7.61
C GLN A 7 -15.13 9.84 -7.90
N TRP A 8 -14.19 10.18 -7.01
CA TRP A 8 -13.28 11.32 -7.23
C TRP A 8 -12.48 11.14 -8.51
N PHE A 9 -11.97 9.94 -8.75
CA PHE A 9 -11.19 9.62 -9.95
C PHE A 9 -12.04 9.77 -11.22
N ASP A 10 -13.25 9.22 -11.24
CA ASP A 10 -14.16 9.30 -12.36
C ASP A 10 -14.57 10.76 -12.65
N GLU A 11 -14.90 11.56 -11.63
CA GLU A 11 -15.30 12.95 -11.75
C GLU A 11 -14.15 13.89 -12.15
N THR A 12 -12.96 13.67 -11.59
CA THR A 12 -11.79 14.56 -11.79
C THR A 12 -11.06 14.24 -13.09
N LEU A 13 -11.00 12.97 -13.50
CA LEU A 13 -10.34 12.54 -14.73
C LEU A 13 -11.09 13.03 -15.98
N PHE A 14 -12.42 13.06 -15.96
CA PHE A 14 -13.19 13.53 -17.10
C PHE A 14 -13.13 15.04 -17.27
N ASP A 15 -12.96 15.81 -16.19
CA ASP A 15 -13.09 17.28 -16.22
C ASP A 15 -11.76 18.04 -16.23
N GLY A 16 -10.57 17.40 -16.13
CA GLY A 16 -9.36 18.21 -16.08
C GLY A 16 -8.03 17.58 -15.74
N LEU A 17 -7.86 16.27 -15.71
CA LEU A 17 -6.54 15.68 -15.43
C LEU A 17 -5.47 16.08 -16.46
N GLU A 18 -5.84 16.32 -17.72
CA GLU A 18 -4.92 16.81 -18.76
C GLU A 18 -4.28 18.15 -18.42
N THR A 19 -4.83 18.89 -17.43
CA THR A 19 -4.34 20.21 -17.01
C THR A 19 -3.70 20.21 -15.62
N MET A 20 -3.84 19.14 -14.84
CA MET A 20 -3.29 19.02 -13.49
C MET A 20 -1.93 18.32 -13.52
N GLY A 21 -0.89 18.97 -13.01
CA GLY A 21 0.38 18.30 -12.76
C GLY A 21 0.29 17.26 -11.60
N ILE A 22 1.16 16.27 -11.62
CA ILE A 22 1.19 15.15 -10.66
C ILE A 22 1.22 15.60 -9.19
N ASP A 23 1.89 16.70 -8.87
CA ASP A 23 1.95 17.27 -7.51
C ASP A 23 0.57 17.77 -7.04
N MET A 24 -0.23 18.33 -7.95
CA MET A 24 -1.59 18.78 -7.63
C MET A 24 -2.52 17.59 -7.40
N ILE A 25 -2.39 16.55 -8.22
CA ILE A 25 -3.15 15.30 -8.08
C ILE A 25 -2.84 14.65 -6.73
N GLU A 26 -1.55 14.55 -6.38
CA GLU A 26 -1.12 14.03 -5.10
C GLU A 26 -1.74 14.80 -3.93
N GLN A 27 -1.63 16.14 -3.94
CA GLN A 27 -2.17 16.96 -2.87
C GLN A 27 -3.70 16.79 -2.74
N ASN A 28 -4.41 16.75 -3.86
CA ASN A 28 -5.86 16.51 -3.87
C ASN A 28 -6.21 15.13 -3.28
N LEU A 29 -5.44 14.08 -3.59
CA LEU A 29 -5.65 12.75 -3.03
C LEU A 29 -5.34 12.70 -1.53
N ILE A 30 -4.27 13.35 -1.08
CA ILE A 30 -3.94 13.48 0.35
C ILE A 30 -5.09 14.16 1.10
N ASP A 31 -5.62 15.26 0.57
CA ASP A 31 -6.72 15.99 1.20
C ASP A 31 -8.03 15.19 1.16
N LEU A 32 -8.26 14.42 0.09
CA LEU A 32 -9.39 13.50 0.02
C LEU A 32 -9.29 12.40 1.08
N ILE A 33 -8.13 11.77 1.24
CA ILE A 33 -7.90 10.74 2.27
C ILE A 33 -8.12 11.32 3.68
N ARG A 34 -7.65 12.54 3.93
CA ARG A 34 -7.90 13.24 5.20
C ARG A 34 -9.39 13.49 5.46
N ARG A 35 -10.15 13.90 4.44
CA ARG A 35 -11.61 14.07 4.53
C ARG A 35 -12.32 12.75 4.78
N ILE A 36 -11.92 11.67 4.09
CA ILE A 36 -12.44 10.33 4.33
C ILE A 36 -12.19 9.92 5.79
N ASN A 37 -10.97 10.12 6.29
CA ASN A 37 -10.61 9.82 7.66
C ASN A 37 -11.50 10.56 8.67
N GLN A 38 -11.70 11.86 8.49
CA GLN A 38 -12.57 12.67 9.36
C GLN A 38 -14.01 12.18 9.33
N ASN A 39 -14.54 11.84 8.15
CA ASN A 39 -15.89 11.32 8.01
C ASN A 39 -16.08 9.98 8.74
N LEU A 40 -15.13 9.06 8.60
CA LEU A 40 -15.16 7.78 9.29
C LEU A 40 -15.08 7.95 10.82
N LEU A 41 -14.22 8.85 11.29
CA LEU A 41 -14.13 9.19 12.73
C LEU A 41 -15.44 9.78 13.28
N LEU A 42 -16.15 10.60 12.50
CA LEU A 42 -17.45 11.13 12.88
C LEU A 42 -18.52 10.05 12.90
N MET A 43 -18.51 9.14 11.93
CA MET A 43 -19.43 8.00 11.89
C MET A 43 -19.21 7.07 13.08
N SER A 44 -17.96 6.73 13.41
CA SER A 44 -17.63 5.84 14.53
C SER A 44 -18.06 6.38 15.88
N ARG A 45 -18.18 7.72 16.04
CA ARG A 45 -18.70 8.34 17.26
C ARG A 45 -20.21 8.28 17.40
N ARG A 46 -20.93 8.13 16.29
CA ARG A 46 -22.41 8.18 16.26
C ARG A 46 -23.06 6.80 16.34
N MET A 47 -22.35 5.77 15.98
CA MET A 47 -22.89 4.41 15.90
C MET A 47 -22.02 3.46 16.74
N GLU A 48 -22.64 2.80 17.71
CA GLU A 48 -21.91 1.84 18.58
C GLU A 48 -21.26 0.69 17.79
N GLU A 49 -21.92 0.27 16.73
CA GLU A 49 -21.47 -0.82 15.83
C GLU A 49 -20.20 -0.47 15.04
N THR A 50 -19.86 0.82 14.89
CA THR A 50 -18.70 1.31 14.11
C THR A 50 -17.55 1.83 14.97
N LYS A 51 -17.59 1.62 16.29
CA LYS A 51 -16.58 2.16 17.24
C LYS A 51 -15.13 1.79 16.97
N SER A 52 -14.90 0.79 16.10
CA SER A 52 -13.56 0.29 15.77
C SER A 52 -13.35 0.12 14.27
N MET A 53 -14.11 0.84 13.43
CA MET A 53 -13.99 0.72 11.99
C MET A 53 -12.77 1.50 11.48
N GLY A 54 -11.79 0.78 10.98
CA GLY A 54 -10.57 1.35 10.38
C GLY A 54 -10.09 0.53 9.21
N SER A 55 -9.24 1.12 8.39
CA SER A 55 -8.62 0.46 7.25
C SER A 55 -7.22 0.97 7.01
N THR A 56 -6.34 0.11 6.54
CA THR A 56 -5.10 0.53 5.87
C THR A 56 -5.42 1.05 4.47
N LEU A 57 -4.50 1.78 3.88
CA LEU A 57 -4.56 2.25 2.51
C LEU A 57 -3.17 2.24 1.91
N THR A 58 -3.00 1.58 0.77
CA THR A 58 -1.88 1.79 -0.13
C THR A 58 -2.44 2.11 -1.51
N LEU A 59 -1.98 3.20 -2.12
CA LEU A 59 -2.46 3.73 -3.38
C LEU A 59 -1.27 4.03 -4.28
N LEU A 60 -1.28 3.49 -5.48
CA LEU A 60 -0.33 3.83 -6.53
C LEU A 60 -1.03 4.69 -7.58
N PHE A 61 -0.47 5.84 -7.88
CA PHE A 61 -0.82 6.67 -9.03
C PHE A 61 0.34 6.67 -10.03
N VAL A 62 0.00 6.51 -11.30
CA VAL A 62 0.97 6.46 -12.40
C VAL A 62 0.51 7.40 -13.50
N GLU A 63 1.38 8.29 -13.93
CA GLU A 63 1.16 9.20 -15.04
C GLU A 63 2.42 9.26 -15.92
N GLU A 64 2.25 9.05 -17.21
CA GLU A 64 3.28 9.07 -18.28
C GLU A 64 4.72 8.69 -17.86
N HIS A 65 5.39 9.55 -17.08
CA HIS A 65 6.81 9.42 -16.72
C HIS A 65 7.08 9.46 -15.23
N GLU A 66 6.04 9.58 -14.41
CA GLU A 66 6.15 9.73 -12.97
C GLU A 66 5.12 8.85 -12.25
N PHE A 67 5.42 8.56 -11.01
CA PHE A 67 4.48 7.89 -10.11
C PHE A 67 4.60 8.43 -8.69
N PHE A 68 3.55 8.23 -7.93
CA PHE A 68 3.65 8.30 -6.47
C PHE A 68 2.86 7.17 -5.80
N VAL A 69 3.28 6.86 -4.59
CA VAL A 69 2.60 5.91 -3.69
C VAL A 69 2.21 6.65 -2.43
N LEU A 70 0.92 6.59 -2.07
CA LEU A 70 0.43 7.05 -0.75
C LEU A 70 0.17 5.84 0.13
N ASN A 71 0.67 5.88 1.37
CA ASN A 71 0.55 4.76 2.30
C ASN A 71 0.06 5.19 3.69
N VAL A 72 -0.89 4.42 4.24
CA VAL A 72 -1.38 4.50 5.62
C VAL A 72 -1.58 3.08 6.14
N GLY A 73 -0.90 2.71 7.20
CA GLY A 73 -0.99 1.38 7.79
C GLY A 73 0.16 0.48 7.37
N ASP A 74 -0.09 -0.83 7.34
CA ASP A 74 0.88 -1.89 7.08
C ASP A 74 0.62 -2.67 5.78
N SER A 75 -0.40 -2.31 4.99
CA SER A 75 -0.41 -2.72 3.59
C SER A 75 0.78 -2.10 2.87
N ARG A 76 1.41 -2.86 1.99
CA ARG A 76 2.66 -2.43 1.35
C ARG A 76 2.52 -2.27 -0.14
N THR A 77 3.26 -1.29 -0.68
CA THR A 77 3.62 -1.24 -2.09
C THR A 77 5.12 -1.50 -2.20
N TYR A 78 5.47 -2.54 -2.94
CA TYR A 78 6.85 -2.78 -3.40
C TYR A 78 6.97 -2.24 -4.81
N TRP A 79 8.15 -1.69 -5.16
CA TRP A 79 8.46 -1.38 -6.56
C TRP A 79 9.87 -1.75 -6.92
N PHE A 80 10.02 -2.19 -8.14
CA PHE A 80 11.24 -2.75 -8.68
C PHE A 80 11.65 -1.95 -9.91
N ASP A 81 12.86 -1.41 -9.91
CA ASP A 81 13.47 -0.69 -11.02
C ASP A 81 14.84 -1.31 -11.31
N ARG A 82 14.89 -2.21 -12.26
CA ARG A 82 16.07 -3.05 -12.56
C ARG A 82 16.53 -3.79 -11.30
N ASP A 83 17.77 -3.51 -10.87
CA ASP A 83 18.35 -4.14 -9.67
C ASP A 83 17.96 -3.44 -8.35
N ARG A 84 17.18 -2.36 -8.40
CA ARG A 84 16.75 -1.61 -7.23
C ARG A 84 15.37 -2.04 -6.78
N LYS A 85 15.25 -2.23 -5.49
CA LYS A 85 14.04 -2.70 -4.81
C LYS A 85 13.68 -1.74 -3.71
N PHE A 86 12.42 -1.34 -3.67
CA PHE A 86 11.91 -0.42 -2.68
C PHE A 86 10.60 -0.96 -2.09
N VAL A 87 10.28 -0.51 -0.91
CA VAL A 87 9.03 -0.85 -0.22
C VAL A 87 8.59 0.31 0.67
N THR A 88 7.29 0.49 0.80
CA THR A 88 6.71 1.42 1.77
C THR A 88 7.04 1.01 3.20
N THR A 89 7.01 1.97 4.10
CA THR A 89 7.24 1.73 5.53
C THR A 89 5.92 1.42 6.22
N ASP A 90 5.91 0.40 7.04
CA ASP A 90 4.75 0.04 7.84
C ASP A 90 4.50 1.07 8.94
N HIS A 91 3.25 1.41 9.17
CA HIS A 91 2.85 2.21 10.32
C HIS A 91 2.46 1.29 11.50
N THR A 92 3.41 0.50 11.96
CA THR A 92 3.25 -0.41 13.10
C THR A 92 4.16 -0.02 14.26
N LEU A 93 3.82 -0.49 15.45
CA LEU A 93 4.62 -0.24 16.64
C LEU A 93 6.02 -0.87 16.51
N ALA A 94 6.12 -2.08 15.96
CA ALA A 94 7.42 -2.74 15.76
C ALA A 94 8.32 -1.99 14.77
N GLU A 95 7.76 -1.42 13.70
CA GLU A 95 8.53 -0.59 12.75
C GLU A 95 8.98 0.73 13.39
N LEU A 96 8.13 1.34 14.23
CA LEU A 96 8.51 2.53 15.00
C LEU A 96 9.71 2.24 15.91
N GLU A 97 9.68 1.13 16.66
CA GLU A 97 10.76 0.70 17.54
C GLU A 97 12.05 0.35 16.77
N LEU A 98 11.91 -0.28 15.60
CA LEU A 98 13.03 -0.55 14.70
C LEU A 98 13.70 0.76 14.25
N ARG A 99 12.93 1.75 13.81
CA ARG A 99 13.45 3.06 13.39
C ARG A 99 14.07 3.87 14.52
N ALA A 100 13.55 3.71 15.73
CA ALA A 100 14.13 4.30 16.94
C ALA A 100 15.44 3.61 17.37
N GLY A 101 15.82 2.50 16.72
CA GLY A 101 17.01 1.73 17.07
C GLY A 101 16.85 0.83 18.30
N HIS A 102 15.62 0.66 18.78
CA HIS A 102 15.30 -0.18 19.93
C HIS A 102 15.20 -1.66 19.56
N LEU A 103 14.91 -1.97 18.29
CA LEU A 103 14.86 -3.33 17.74
C LEU A 103 15.78 -3.46 16.54
N THR A 104 16.33 -4.65 16.33
CA THR A 104 16.92 -5.05 15.05
C THR A 104 15.82 -5.49 14.07
N LYS A 105 16.16 -5.63 12.78
CA LYS A 105 15.21 -6.14 11.77
C LYS A 105 14.67 -7.53 12.13
N GLU A 106 15.55 -8.42 12.61
CA GLU A 106 15.17 -9.77 13.03
C GLU A 106 14.26 -9.77 14.26
N GLN A 107 14.49 -8.85 15.19
CA GLN A 107 13.62 -8.68 16.36
C GLN A 107 12.27 -8.12 15.97
N ALA A 108 12.23 -7.08 15.11
CA ALA A 108 10.98 -6.50 14.63
C ALA A 108 10.10 -7.51 13.87
N LYS A 109 10.68 -8.37 13.02
CA LYS A 109 9.97 -9.45 12.33
C LYS A 109 9.28 -10.44 13.30
N LYS A 110 9.86 -10.67 14.48
CA LYS A 110 9.36 -11.60 15.50
C LYS A 110 8.59 -10.92 16.64
N ASP A 111 8.53 -9.59 16.66
CA ASP A 111 7.86 -8.84 17.71
C ASP A 111 6.34 -9.12 17.66
N PRO A 112 5.71 -9.51 18.77
CA PRO A 112 4.27 -9.75 18.82
C PRO A 112 3.46 -8.49 18.50
N ARG A 113 4.07 -7.30 18.62
CA ARG A 113 3.45 -6.00 18.32
C ARG A 113 3.56 -5.57 16.86
N ARG A 114 4.13 -6.41 15.97
CA ARG A 114 4.32 -6.11 14.54
C ARG A 114 3.02 -5.82 13.78
N HIS A 115 1.88 -6.28 14.33
CA HIS A 115 0.54 -6.04 13.77
C HIS A 115 -0.21 -4.91 14.49
N ILE A 116 0.39 -4.24 15.47
CA ILE A 116 -0.24 -3.11 16.14
C ILE A 116 -0.05 -1.87 15.29
N LEU A 117 -1.13 -1.44 14.63
CA LEU A 117 -1.13 -0.23 13.81
C LEU A 117 -1.04 1.02 14.68
N ILE A 118 -0.17 1.96 14.30
CA ILE A 118 -0.05 3.31 14.87
C ILE A 118 -0.71 4.38 13.98
N GLN A 119 -0.99 4.04 12.71
CA GLN A 119 -1.75 4.86 11.77
C GLN A 119 -2.79 3.98 11.06
N CYS A 120 -4.04 4.44 11.04
CA CYS A 120 -5.14 3.75 10.40
C CYS A 120 -6.23 4.75 10.00
N VAL A 121 -6.72 4.65 8.78
CA VAL A 121 -7.82 5.50 8.29
C VAL A 121 -9.10 5.16 9.04
N GLY A 122 -9.76 6.17 9.59
CA GLY A 122 -10.99 6.02 10.39
C GLY A 122 -10.76 5.82 11.89
N VAL A 123 -9.50 5.68 12.34
CA VAL A 123 -9.13 5.50 13.75
C VAL A 123 -8.21 6.61 14.24
N THR A 124 -7.19 6.95 13.50
CA THR A 124 -6.19 7.95 13.88
C THR A 124 -6.69 9.36 13.56
N LYS A 125 -6.76 10.24 14.58
CA LYS A 125 -7.28 11.61 14.41
C LYS A 125 -6.40 12.42 13.45
N ASP A 126 -5.11 12.53 13.76
CA ASP A 126 -4.13 13.26 12.97
C ASP A 126 -3.37 12.25 12.10
N ILE A 127 -4.03 11.82 11.02
CA ILE A 127 -3.52 10.77 10.16
C ILE A 127 -2.27 11.23 9.41
N ARG A 128 -1.20 10.44 9.53
CA ARG A 128 0.00 10.57 8.73
C ARG A 128 -0.15 9.73 7.47
N ILE A 129 0.09 10.36 6.33
CA ILE A 129 0.09 9.73 5.01
C ILE A 129 1.52 9.83 4.49
N ASP A 130 2.19 8.70 4.31
CA ASP A 130 3.51 8.67 3.70
C ASP A 130 3.36 8.75 2.18
N CYS A 131 4.19 9.57 1.53
CA CYS A 131 4.25 9.72 0.08
C CYS A 131 5.64 9.35 -0.44
N TYR A 132 5.68 8.49 -1.45
CA TYR A 132 6.89 8.07 -2.16
C TYR A 132 6.73 8.43 -3.63
N LYS A 133 7.67 9.20 -4.18
CA LYS A 133 7.64 9.66 -5.58
C LYS A 133 8.82 9.12 -6.36
N GLY A 134 8.63 8.95 -7.65
CA GLY A 134 9.72 8.54 -8.52
C GLY A 134 9.39 8.72 -9.99
N ARG A 135 10.42 8.56 -10.82
CA ARG A 135 10.25 8.47 -12.27
C ARG A 135 9.84 7.08 -12.67
N LEU A 136 8.90 7.01 -13.60
CA LEU A 136 8.44 5.76 -14.18
C LEU A 136 9.37 5.35 -15.31
N ASN A 137 10.12 4.27 -15.09
CA ASN A 137 11.01 3.70 -16.09
C ASN A 137 10.34 2.51 -16.80
N PRO A 138 10.59 2.29 -18.10
CA PRO A 138 10.13 1.08 -18.78
C PRO A 138 10.62 -0.18 -18.07
N GLY A 139 9.73 -1.16 -17.93
CA GLY A 139 10.02 -2.42 -17.25
C GLY A 139 9.89 -2.38 -15.73
N MET A 140 9.58 -1.23 -15.12
CA MET A 140 9.26 -1.18 -13.68
C MET A 140 8.05 -2.05 -13.36
N GLU A 141 8.07 -2.60 -12.16
CA GLU A 141 6.99 -3.40 -11.63
C GLU A 141 6.61 -2.90 -10.23
N PHE A 142 5.30 -2.94 -9.94
CA PHE A 142 4.77 -2.60 -8.62
C PHE A 142 3.93 -3.76 -8.12
N LEU A 143 4.08 -4.07 -6.83
CA LEU A 143 3.26 -5.03 -6.12
C LEU A 143 2.63 -4.33 -4.91
N LEU A 144 1.31 -4.16 -4.93
CA LEU A 144 0.55 -3.68 -3.79
C LEU A 144 -0.06 -4.90 -3.10
N CYS A 145 0.06 -5.02 -1.79
CA CYS A 145 -0.44 -6.18 -1.08
C CYS A 145 -0.78 -5.91 0.39
N THR A 146 -1.67 -6.74 0.93
CA THR A 146 -2.01 -6.76 2.36
C THR A 146 -0.98 -7.56 3.16
N ASP A 147 -0.95 -7.35 4.48
CA ASP A 147 -0.10 -8.07 5.42
C ASP A 147 -0.29 -9.60 5.36
N GLY A 148 -1.53 -10.08 5.20
CA GLY A 148 -1.81 -11.48 4.98
C GLY A 148 -1.11 -12.06 3.75
N PHE A 149 -0.82 -11.26 2.71
CA PHE A 149 -0.08 -11.74 1.54
C PHE A 149 1.43 -11.85 1.84
N TYR A 150 2.05 -10.82 2.42
CA TYR A 150 3.50 -10.79 2.58
C TYR A 150 4.00 -11.30 3.93
N GLY A 151 3.14 -11.33 4.96
CA GLY A 151 3.55 -11.53 6.36
C GLY A 151 4.27 -12.85 6.64
N LEU A 152 3.99 -13.89 5.84
CA LEU A 152 4.64 -15.21 5.92
C LEU A 152 5.54 -15.52 4.71
N LEU A 153 5.82 -14.56 3.85
CA LEU A 153 6.81 -14.70 2.77
C LEU A 153 8.16 -14.14 3.21
N GLU A 154 9.22 -14.80 2.79
CA GLU A 154 10.57 -14.24 2.91
C GLU A 154 10.78 -13.17 1.84
N GLU A 155 11.70 -12.25 2.10
CA GLU A 155 11.96 -11.11 1.22
C GLU A 155 12.33 -11.55 -0.20
N GLU A 156 13.13 -12.62 -0.34
CA GLU A 156 13.54 -13.20 -1.61
C GLU A 156 12.37 -13.82 -2.38
N GLU A 157 11.33 -14.27 -1.68
CA GLU A 157 10.14 -14.85 -2.29
C GLU A 157 9.23 -13.78 -2.91
N ILE A 158 9.24 -12.56 -2.36
CA ILE A 158 8.50 -11.42 -2.87
C ILE A 158 9.16 -10.87 -4.12
N TYR A 159 10.48 -10.92 -4.21
CA TYR A 159 11.27 -10.31 -5.29
C TYR A 159 11.46 -11.16 -6.55
N GLN A 160 10.77 -12.28 -6.67
CA GLN A 160 10.87 -13.16 -7.86
C GLN A 160 9.89 -12.77 -8.99
N VAL A 161 9.45 -11.52 -9.05
CA VAL A 161 8.49 -11.05 -10.06
C VAL A 161 9.25 -10.60 -11.31
N GLU A 162 9.93 -11.54 -11.99
CA GLU A 162 10.42 -11.30 -13.37
C GLU A 162 9.68 -12.25 -14.30
N ALA A 163 8.69 -11.71 -15.12
CA ALA A 163 8.05 -12.72 -15.95
C ALA A 163 7.01 -12.18 -16.94
N SER A 164 6.62 -13.06 -17.85
CA SER A 164 5.41 -12.91 -18.66
C SER A 164 4.15 -12.86 -17.77
N LYS A 165 3.02 -12.43 -18.33
CA LYS A 165 1.74 -12.37 -17.63
C LYS A 165 1.33 -13.73 -17.03
N GLU A 166 1.63 -14.82 -17.72
CA GLU A 166 1.34 -16.18 -17.28
C GLU A 166 2.20 -16.57 -16.07
N GLN A 167 3.48 -16.26 -16.12
CA GLN A 167 4.43 -16.52 -15.04
C GLN A 167 4.09 -15.71 -13.78
N ILE A 168 3.63 -14.47 -13.94
CA ILE A 168 3.12 -13.65 -12.81
C ILE A 168 1.93 -14.34 -12.13
N LYS A 169 0.96 -14.85 -12.91
CA LYS A 169 -0.18 -15.59 -12.35
C LYS A 169 0.24 -16.82 -11.59
N GLU A 170 1.16 -17.61 -12.15
CA GLU A 170 1.70 -18.80 -11.49
C GLU A 170 2.45 -18.43 -10.20
N TRP A 171 3.25 -17.38 -10.22
CA TRP A 171 3.96 -16.90 -9.05
C TRP A 171 2.98 -16.48 -7.94
N VAL A 172 1.95 -15.70 -8.25
CA VAL A 172 0.91 -15.30 -7.28
C VAL A 172 0.23 -16.53 -6.68
N GLN A 173 -0.14 -17.51 -7.51
CA GLN A 173 -0.75 -18.75 -7.02
C GLN A 173 0.17 -19.54 -6.08
N LYS A 174 1.47 -19.63 -6.42
CA LYS A 174 2.48 -20.27 -5.57
C LYS A 174 2.63 -19.53 -4.24
N CYS A 175 2.65 -18.18 -4.25
CA CYS A 175 2.68 -17.36 -3.03
C CYS A 175 1.46 -17.64 -2.15
N PHE A 176 0.24 -17.60 -2.70
CA PHE A 176 -0.98 -17.90 -1.95
C PHE A 176 -0.96 -19.31 -1.35
N GLN A 177 -0.54 -20.32 -2.11
CA GLN A 177 -0.44 -21.68 -1.59
C GLN A 177 0.60 -21.80 -0.46
N LYS A 178 1.75 -21.12 -0.61
CA LYS A 178 2.83 -21.12 0.38
C LYS A 178 2.39 -20.47 1.68
N VAL A 179 1.78 -19.28 1.59
CA VAL A 179 1.27 -18.51 2.74
C VAL A 179 0.21 -19.34 3.50
N LYS A 180 -0.75 -19.94 2.79
CA LYS A 180 -1.75 -20.83 3.41
C LYS A 180 -1.13 -22.04 4.09
N ARG A 181 -0.12 -22.69 3.47
CA ARG A 181 0.59 -23.81 4.08
C ARG A 181 1.38 -23.43 5.32
N ARG A 182 1.83 -22.16 5.42
CA ARG A 182 2.52 -21.61 6.58
C ARG A 182 1.55 -21.18 7.70
N GLY A 183 0.25 -21.33 7.49
CA GLY A 183 -0.78 -21.14 8.52
C GLY A 183 -1.39 -19.74 8.56
N GLU A 184 -1.28 -18.97 7.48
CA GLU A 184 -1.98 -17.69 7.40
C GLU A 184 -3.50 -17.88 7.38
N LEU A 185 -4.19 -17.14 8.25
CA LEU A 185 -5.64 -17.17 8.41
C LEU A 185 -6.32 -15.91 7.89
N ASP A 186 -5.56 -14.86 7.60
CA ASP A 186 -6.08 -13.59 7.13
C ASP A 186 -6.42 -13.61 5.63
N ASN A 187 -7.13 -12.56 5.20
CA ASN A 187 -7.42 -12.32 3.79
C ASN A 187 -6.13 -11.98 3.03
N LEU A 188 -6.00 -12.56 1.85
CA LEU A 188 -4.84 -12.41 0.98
C LEU A 188 -5.22 -11.57 -0.23
N SER A 189 -4.64 -10.39 -0.37
CA SER A 189 -4.87 -9.55 -1.54
C SER A 189 -3.56 -9.02 -2.10
N CYS A 190 -3.45 -9.02 -3.43
CA CYS A 190 -2.36 -8.34 -4.12
C CYS A 190 -2.80 -7.81 -5.49
N VAL A 191 -2.15 -6.73 -5.90
CA VAL A 191 -2.26 -6.13 -7.24
C VAL A 191 -0.87 -5.96 -7.80
N ILE A 192 -0.66 -6.38 -9.05
CA ILE A 192 0.61 -6.20 -9.75
C ILE A 192 0.40 -5.28 -10.93
N VAL A 193 1.22 -4.24 -11.02
CA VAL A 193 1.27 -3.30 -12.13
C VAL A 193 2.63 -3.40 -12.80
N LYS A 194 2.65 -3.63 -14.11
CA LYS A 194 3.88 -3.71 -14.90
C LYS A 194 3.90 -2.61 -15.94
N VAL A 195 4.97 -1.82 -15.94
CA VAL A 195 5.21 -0.80 -16.95
C VAL A 195 5.77 -1.48 -18.20
N PRO A 196 5.15 -1.28 -19.37
CA PRO A 196 5.65 -1.87 -20.60
C PRO A 196 7.11 -1.48 -20.91
N ASN A 197 7.89 -2.40 -21.43
CA ASN A 197 9.18 -2.05 -22.01
C ASN A 197 8.95 -1.17 -23.23
N LYS A 198 9.74 -0.10 -23.41
CA LYS A 198 9.74 0.61 -24.70
C LYS A 198 10.09 -0.39 -25.80
N LYS A 199 9.24 -0.43 -26.83
CA LYS A 199 9.57 -1.15 -28.06
C LYS A 199 10.74 -0.50 -28.78
#